data_3a4b8666c041015142f03958c3188208
#
_entry.id   3a4b8666c041015142f03958c3188208
#
_cell.length_a   1.000
_cell.length_b   1.000
_cell.length_c   1.000
_cell.angle_alpha   90.00
_cell.angle_beta   90.00
_cell.angle_gamma   90.00
#
_symmetry.space_group_name_H-M   'P 1'
#
loop_
_entity.id
_entity.type
_entity.pdbx_description
1 polymer ?
#
loop_
_entity_poly.entity_id
_entity_poly.type
_entity_poly.pdbx_seq_one_letter_code
_entity_poly.pdbx_strand_id
1 'polypeptide(L)'
;SDVCHGEYGSHEVGFIAKILLKYTDGTSETVVTDLSWLSSMDGAIRMGDIYHGETYDARKESAWTKPGYNTANWNKTAVNPHFKGELIAFAGPTVQVRPHLSRIPLSTTVYQGEKDGKINVVSVTDKPAPIRLKKGETAVYNLGQNMVGWVRFKVKGASGTEMKLRFGEMLNDTGDKSRGDDGPAGSIYTANLRSAKATLKYILKGSKEGESFHPSMTFFGFQYCEITASEDIEVLSLIGEVVGSATEEGASFVTSSRSINQLYSNVMWGQRGNYLSIPTDCP
;
A
#
# COMPACT_ATOMS: atom_id res chain seq x y z
N SER A 1 1.37 0.68 22.06
CA SER A 1 2.65 1.41 22.09
C SER A 1 3.27 1.26 20.73
N ASP A 2 3.57 2.37 20.11
CA ASP A 2 4.12 2.42 18.78
C ASP A 2 5.50 1.75 18.79
N VAL A 3 5.60 0.68 18.06
CA VAL A 3 6.85 -0.04 17.86
C VAL A 3 7.76 0.91 17.09
N CYS A 4 8.93 1.21 17.58
CA CYS A 4 9.96 2.01 16.90
C CYS A 4 9.77 3.54 16.89
N HIS A 5 8.93 4.14 17.70
CA HIS A 5 8.83 5.59 17.76
C HIS A 5 10.13 6.21 18.33
N GLY A 6 10.90 6.89 17.48
CA GLY A 6 12.12 7.61 17.89
C GLY A 6 13.39 6.76 18.07
N GLU A 7 13.38 5.48 17.71
CA GLU A 7 14.54 4.59 17.89
C GLU A 7 15.64 4.78 16.82
N TYR A 8 15.31 5.39 15.68
CA TYR A 8 16.22 5.52 14.53
C TYR A 8 16.85 6.91 14.38
N GLY A 9 16.93 7.70 15.44
CA GLY A 9 17.58 9.01 15.39
C GLY A 9 16.86 10.09 16.16
N SER A 10 17.04 11.35 15.73
CA SER A 10 16.36 12.50 16.32
C SER A 10 14.85 12.45 16.05
N HIS A 11 14.05 12.99 16.96
CA HIS A 11 12.59 13.10 16.80
C HIS A 11 12.17 14.03 15.65
N GLU A 12 13.11 14.69 14.99
CA GLU A 12 12.85 15.61 13.89
C GLU A 12 13.08 14.92 12.56
N VAL A 13 12.04 14.91 11.72
CA VAL A 13 12.12 14.41 10.35
C VAL A 13 12.63 15.52 9.43
N GLY A 14 13.65 15.22 8.64
CA GLY A 14 14.22 16.15 7.66
C GLY A 14 14.10 15.64 6.23
N PHE A 15 14.10 16.56 5.28
CA PHE A 15 14.15 16.25 3.85
C PHE A 15 15.37 16.94 3.24
N ILE A 16 16.14 16.20 2.43
CA ILE A 16 17.25 16.74 1.65
C ILE A 16 17.13 16.29 0.20
N ALA A 17 17.35 17.20 -0.72
CA ALA A 17 17.36 16.92 -2.15
C ALA A 17 18.44 17.72 -2.88
N LYS A 18 19.02 17.10 -3.90
CA LYS A 18 19.89 17.74 -4.89
C LYS A 18 19.42 17.33 -6.28
N ILE A 19 19.05 18.29 -7.10
CA ILE A 19 18.61 18.09 -8.48
C ILE A 19 19.68 18.66 -9.39
N LEU A 20 20.23 17.84 -10.29
CA LEU A 20 21.17 18.25 -11.31
C LEU A 20 20.46 18.30 -12.66
N LEU A 21 20.27 19.51 -13.19
CA LEU A 21 19.71 19.76 -14.49
C LEU A 21 20.86 19.84 -15.52
N LYS A 22 20.78 19.06 -16.59
CA LYS A 22 21.71 19.14 -17.75
C LYS A 22 20.89 19.55 -18.97
N TYR A 23 21.22 20.65 -19.55
CA TYR A 23 20.54 21.20 -20.72
C TYR A 23 21.17 20.70 -22.02
N THR A 24 20.40 20.74 -23.10
CA THR A 24 20.84 20.28 -24.44
C THR A 24 21.91 21.18 -25.05
N ASP A 25 22.06 22.41 -24.56
CA ASP A 25 23.13 23.35 -24.97
C ASP A 25 24.46 23.11 -24.22
N GLY A 26 24.52 22.06 -23.38
CA GLY A 26 25.70 21.68 -22.59
C GLY A 26 25.82 22.40 -21.24
N THR A 27 24.95 23.33 -20.92
CA THR A 27 24.93 24.00 -19.60
C THR A 27 24.34 23.08 -18.54
N SER A 28 24.58 23.39 -17.27
CA SER A 28 24.00 22.67 -16.14
C SER A 28 23.64 23.60 -15.00
N GLU A 29 22.60 23.23 -14.26
CA GLU A 29 22.14 23.91 -13.06
C GLU A 29 21.98 22.91 -11.93
N THR A 30 22.26 23.34 -10.70
CA THR A 30 22.06 22.52 -9.50
C THR A 30 21.07 23.20 -8.57
N VAL A 31 19.97 22.53 -8.28
CA VAL A 31 18.99 22.96 -7.26
C VAL A 31 19.18 22.10 -6.03
N VAL A 32 19.31 22.73 -4.87
CA VAL A 32 19.44 22.07 -3.56
C VAL A 32 18.35 22.56 -2.61
N THR A 33 18.00 21.73 -1.64
CA THR A 33 17.14 22.19 -0.54
C THR A 33 17.87 23.21 0.32
N ASP A 34 17.24 24.36 0.55
CA ASP A 34 17.74 25.45 1.38
C ASP A 34 16.60 26.23 2.05
N LEU A 35 16.91 27.35 2.68
CA LEU A 35 15.93 28.21 3.36
C LEU A 35 14.95 28.94 2.42
N SER A 36 15.15 28.89 1.11
CA SER A 36 14.20 29.43 0.13
C SER A 36 13.00 28.50 -0.11
N TRP A 37 13.11 27.24 0.28
CA TRP A 37 12.06 26.28 0.13
C TRP A 37 10.90 26.54 1.09
N LEU A 38 9.71 26.16 0.67
CA LEU A 38 8.49 26.26 1.46
C LEU A 38 7.89 24.87 1.70
N SER A 39 7.17 24.71 2.79
CA SER A 39 6.53 23.45 3.17
C SER A 39 5.08 23.64 3.55
N SER A 40 4.26 22.59 3.34
CA SER A 40 2.88 22.56 3.78
C SER A 40 2.55 21.19 4.38
N MET A 41 1.83 21.21 5.50
CA MET A 41 1.27 20.00 6.13
C MET A 41 -0.15 19.67 5.63
N ASP A 42 -0.70 20.47 4.71
CA ASP A 42 -2.07 20.31 4.22
C ASP A 42 -2.13 19.62 2.84
N GLY A 43 -1.31 18.59 2.65
CA GLY A 43 -1.33 17.73 1.48
C GLY A 43 -2.36 16.60 1.55
N ALA A 44 -2.52 15.86 0.44
CA ALA A 44 -3.45 14.74 0.35
C ALA A 44 -3.04 13.54 1.21
N ILE A 45 -1.74 13.28 1.41
CA ILE A 45 -1.25 12.25 2.33
C ILE A 45 -1.42 12.79 3.75
N ARG A 46 -2.29 12.14 4.54
CA ARG A 46 -2.62 12.54 5.91
C ARG A 46 -1.87 11.71 6.95
N MET A 47 -1.44 10.52 6.60
CA MET A 47 -0.62 9.62 7.40
C MET A 47 0.08 8.64 6.47
N GLY A 48 1.33 8.30 6.76
CA GLY A 48 2.09 7.26 6.08
C GLY A 48 3.01 6.56 7.07
N ASP A 49 2.91 5.22 7.12
CA ASP A 49 3.68 4.38 8.04
C ASP A 49 3.76 2.96 7.46
N ILE A 50 4.94 2.33 7.53
CA ILE A 50 5.16 0.99 6.94
C ILE A 50 4.41 -0.14 7.65
N TYR A 51 4.02 0.05 8.92
CA TYR A 51 3.25 -0.94 9.69
C TYR A 51 1.76 -0.61 9.73
N HIS A 52 1.43 0.68 9.88
CA HIS A 52 0.04 1.09 10.03
C HIS A 52 -0.65 1.35 8.70
N GLY A 53 0.11 1.72 7.66
CA GLY A 53 -0.41 1.95 6.34
C GLY A 53 -0.44 3.42 5.92
N GLU A 54 -1.42 3.80 5.11
CA GLU A 54 -1.53 5.17 4.57
C GLU A 54 -2.96 5.68 4.68
N THR A 55 -3.11 6.98 4.98
CA THR A 55 -4.38 7.70 4.86
C THR A 55 -4.24 8.80 3.83
N TYR A 56 -5.08 8.77 2.79
CA TYR A 56 -5.08 9.70 1.68
C TYR A 56 -6.43 10.38 1.54
N ASP A 57 -6.45 11.71 1.50
CA ASP A 57 -7.65 12.51 1.24
C ASP A 57 -7.58 13.14 -0.15
N ALA A 58 -8.25 12.52 -1.13
CA ALA A 58 -8.23 12.97 -2.51
C ALA A 58 -8.86 14.36 -2.70
N ARG A 59 -9.67 14.84 -1.77
CA ARG A 59 -10.23 16.20 -1.79
C ARG A 59 -9.16 17.28 -1.59
N LYS A 60 -8.01 16.90 -1.03
CA LYS A 60 -6.87 17.78 -0.79
C LYS A 60 -5.80 17.73 -1.89
N GLU A 61 -6.06 17.00 -2.96
CA GLU A 61 -5.22 17.07 -4.15
C GLU A 61 -5.21 18.51 -4.69
N SER A 62 -4.05 19.02 -5.01
CA SER A 62 -3.86 20.36 -5.54
C SER A 62 -2.81 20.38 -6.64
N ALA A 63 -2.78 21.45 -7.41
CA ALA A 63 -1.85 21.59 -8.52
C ALA A 63 -0.48 22.17 -8.08
N TRP A 64 -0.02 21.87 -6.86
CA TRP A 64 1.19 22.45 -6.28
C TRP A 64 2.46 22.18 -7.10
N THR A 65 2.47 21.17 -7.94
CA THR A 65 3.57 20.85 -8.86
C THR A 65 3.57 21.70 -10.13
N LYS A 66 2.54 22.53 -10.34
CA LYS A 66 2.44 23.37 -11.54
C LYS A 66 3.06 24.75 -11.29
N PRO A 67 3.75 25.32 -12.30
CA PRO A 67 4.24 26.70 -12.22
C PRO A 67 3.12 27.69 -11.85
N GLY A 68 3.46 28.68 -11.01
CA GLY A 68 2.53 29.73 -10.58
C GLY A 68 1.53 29.30 -9.50
N TYR A 69 1.71 28.14 -8.87
CA TYR A 69 0.89 27.76 -7.73
C TYR A 69 1.04 28.74 -6.57
N ASN A 70 -0.07 29.15 -5.96
CA ASN A 70 -0.05 30.10 -4.85
C ASN A 70 0.40 29.41 -3.55
N THR A 71 1.57 29.77 -3.07
CA THR A 71 2.18 29.25 -1.83
C THR A 71 2.09 30.22 -0.65
N ALA A 72 1.23 31.26 -0.70
CA ALA A 72 1.14 32.28 0.35
C ALA A 72 0.86 31.71 1.76
N ASN A 73 0.20 30.56 1.85
CA ASN A 73 -0.11 29.86 3.11
C ASN A 73 0.91 28.78 3.48
N TRP A 74 2.01 28.67 2.76
CA TRP A 74 3.05 27.68 3.06
C TRP A 74 4.04 28.24 4.09
N ASN A 75 4.60 27.36 4.91
CA ASN A 75 5.55 27.72 5.93
C ASN A 75 6.98 27.78 5.36
N LYS A 76 7.79 28.65 5.92
CA LYS A 76 9.24 28.64 5.67
C LYS A 76 9.85 27.36 6.27
N THR A 77 10.84 26.82 5.59
CA THR A 77 11.63 25.68 6.09
C THR A 77 12.69 26.16 7.07
N ALA A 78 13.19 25.23 7.89
CA ALA A 78 14.32 25.43 8.78
C ALA A 78 15.38 24.36 8.51
N VAL A 79 16.64 24.69 8.75
CA VAL A 79 17.73 23.72 8.70
C VAL A 79 17.66 22.82 9.94
N ASN A 80 17.72 21.50 9.75
CA ASN A 80 17.86 20.55 10.84
C ASN A 80 19.34 20.49 11.28
N PRO A 81 19.73 21.05 12.44
CA PRO A 81 21.10 21.07 12.89
C PRO A 81 21.56 19.73 13.50
N HIS A 82 20.65 18.83 13.74
CA HIS A 82 20.91 17.58 14.46
C HIS A 82 21.37 16.45 13.55
N PHE A 83 21.19 16.59 12.22
CA PHE A 83 21.68 15.58 11.28
C PHE A 83 23.21 15.58 11.23
N LYS A 84 23.82 14.45 11.59
CA LYS A 84 25.28 14.25 11.62
C LYS A 84 25.74 13.14 10.66
N GLY A 85 24.80 12.53 9.92
CA GLY A 85 25.06 11.41 9.02
C GLY A 85 25.80 11.85 7.75
N GLU A 86 26.53 10.91 7.15
CA GLU A 86 27.09 11.06 5.81
C GLU A 86 26.02 10.73 4.76
N LEU A 87 25.92 11.51 3.71
CA LEU A 87 25.07 11.24 2.58
C LEU A 87 25.83 10.42 1.54
N ILE A 88 25.43 9.18 1.37
CA ILE A 88 26.00 8.29 0.36
C ILE A 88 24.95 7.97 -0.72
N ALA A 89 25.42 7.70 -1.94
CA ALA A 89 24.53 7.21 -2.99
C ALA A 89 24.05 5.79 -2.64
N PHE A 90 22.75 5.53 -2.87
CA PHE A 90 22.22 4.18 -2.75
C PHE A 90 22.78 3.30 -3.86
N ALA A 91 23.50 2.24 -3.49
CA ALA A 91 24.21 1.37 -4.43
C ALA A 91 23.41 0.11 -4.85
N GLY A 92 22.29 -0.17 -4.18
CA GLY A 92 21.46 -1.35 -4.45
C GLY A 92 20.42 -1.11 -5.54
N PRO A 93 19.72 -2.17 -5.97
CA PRO A 93 18.57 -2.05 -6.88
C PRO A 93 17.43 -1.31 -6.18
N THR A 94 16.82 -0.36 -6.88
CA THR A 94 15.70 0.43 -6.35
C THR A 94 14.44 -0.43 -6.17
N VAL A 95 13.64 -0.08 -5.18
CA VAL A 95 12.32 -0.68 -4.97
C VAL A 95 11.36 -0.17 -6.04
N GLN A 96 10.68 -1.07 -6.72
CA GLN A 96 9.79 -0.77 -7.84
C GLN A 96 8.58 -1.70 -7.85
N VAL A 97 7.51 -1.25 -8.49
CA VAL A 97 6.43 -2.15 -8.90
C VAL A 97 6.99 -3.15 -9.92
N ARG A 98 6.65 -4.43 -9.77
CA ARG A 98 7.04 -5.53 -10.66
C ARG A 98 5.83 -5.93 -11.53
N PRO A 99 5.56 -5.25 -12.66
CA PRO A 99 4.29 -5.38 -13.40
C PRO A 99 4.00 -6.81 -13.87
N HIS A 100 5.03 -7.56 -14.24
CA HIS A 100 4.91 -8.97 -14.68
C HIS A 100 4.48 -9.94 -13.58
N LEU A 101 4.55 -9.52 -12.31
CA LEU A 101 4.09 -10.29 -11.15
C LEU A 101 2.71 -9.85 -10.66
N SER A 102 2.12 -8.79 -11.23
CA SER A 102 0.80 -8.28 -10.82
C SER A 102 -0.27 -9.36 -10.84
N ARG A 103 -1.24 -9.24 -9.92
CA ARG A 103 -2.32 -10.21 -9.71
C ARG A 103 -3.68 -9.58 -9.91
N ILE A 104 -4.50 -10.20 -10.74
CA ILE A 104 -5.93 -9.93 -10.83
C ILE A 104 -6.62 -10.84 -9.81
N PRO A 105 -7.62 -10.35 -9.05
CA PRO A 105 -8.35 -11.19 -8.11
C PRO A 105 -8.96 -12.43 -8.78
N LEU A 106 -8.77 -13.59 -8.18
CA LEU A 106 -9.38 -14.85 -8.62
C LEU A 106 -10.86 -14.91 -8.22
N SER A 107 -11.20 -14.29 -7.10
CA SER A 107 -12.59 -14.22 -6.62
C SER A 107 -12.77 -13.01 -5.71
N THR A 108 -14.02 -12.58 -5.59
CA THR A 108 -14.47 -11.57 -4.64
C THR A 108 -15.70 -12.08 -3.93
N THR A 109 -15.66 -12.06 -2.59
CA THR A 109 -16.79 -12.39 -1.73
C THR A 109 -17.31 -11.10 -1.10
N VAL A 110 -18.58 -10.79 -1.31
CA VAL A 110 -19.27 -9.69 -0.61
C VAL A 110 -20.12 -10.29 0.48
N TYR A 111 -20.04 -9.76 1.70
CA TYR A 111 -20.81 -10.21 2.85
C TYR A 111 -21.32 -9.03 3.68
N GLN A 112 -22.35 -9.30 4.50
CA GLN A 112 -22.89 -8.30 5.44
C GLN A 112 -23.15 -8.98 6.78
N GLY A 113 -22.37 -8.58 7.78
CA GLY A 113 -22.45 -9.10 9.13
C GLY A 113 -22.01 -10.57 9.24
N GLU A 114 -22.42 -11.20 10.33
CA GLU A 114 -22.07 -12.56 10.73
C GLU A 114 -23.34 -13.39 10.99
N LYS A 115 -23.28 -14.68 10.66
CA LYS A 115 -24.30 -15.65 11.01
C LYS A 115 -23.62 -17.00 11.34
N ASP A 116 -23.94 -17.54 12.51
CA ASP A 116 -23.44 -18.86 12.99
C ASP A 116 -21.90 -18.97 12.94
N GLY A 117 -21.19 -17.93 13.38
CA GLY A 117 -19.72 -17.88 13.40
C GLY A 117 -19.05 -17.69 12.03
N LYS A 118 -19.82 -17.43 10.98
CA LYS A 118 -19.32 -17.25 9.61
C LYS A 118 -19.79 -15.91 9.04
N ILE A 119 -19.08 -15.41 8.04
CA ILE A 119 -19.55 -14.27 7.27
C ILE A 119 -20.91 -14.58 6.63
N ASN A 120 -21.84 -13.63 6.69
CA ASN A 120 -23.14 -13.76 6.01
C ASN A 120 -23.01 -13.31 4.56
N VAL A 121 -22.76 -14.25 3.66
CA VAL A 121 -22.43 -14.00 2.25
C VAL A 121 -23.63 -13.41 1.50
N VAL A 122 -23.42 -12.28 0.84
CA VAL A 122 -24.36 -11.62 -0.07
C VAL A 122 -24.15 -12.10 -1.51
N SER A 123 -22.87 -12.14 -1.94
CA SER A 123 -22.51 -12.60 -3.29
C SER A 123 -21.07 -13.10 -3.36
N VAL A 124 -20.82 -13.99 -4.32
CA VAL A 124 -19.48 -14.45 -4.69
C VAL A 124 -19.34 -14.34 -6.20
N THR A 125 -18.21 -13.85 -6.67
CA THR A 125 -17.91 -13.77 -8.10
C THR A 125 -16.44 -14.10 -8.36
N ASP A 126 -16.17 -14.75 -9.48
CA ASP A 126 -14.85 -14.97 -10.08
C ASP A 126 -14.44 -13.86 -11.05
N LYS A 127 -15.30 -12.85 -11.24
CA LYS A 127 -15.02 -11.70 -12.09
C LYS A 127 -14.27 -10.62 -11.29
N PRO A 128 -13.20 -10.05 -11.85
CA PRO A 128 -12.35 -9.11 -11.11
C PRO A 128 -13.04 -7.78 -10.79
N ALA A 129 -13.97 -7.29 -11.62
CA ALA A 129 -14.68 -6.00 -11.46
C ALA A 129 -15.79 -5.86 -12.53
N PRO A 130 -16.70 -4.87 -12.39
CA PRO A 130 -16.95 -4.00 -11.24
C PRO A 130 -17.71 -4.68 -10.10
N ILE A 131 -17.46 -4.22 -8.88
CA ILE A 131 -18.18 -4.67 -7.67
C ILE A 131 -18.88 -3.45 -7.06
N ARG A 132 -20.19 -3.55 -6.88
CA ARG A 132 -20.97 -2.57 -6.11
C ARG A 132 -21.00 -3.02 -4.66
N LEU A 133 -20.60 -2.12 -3.79
CA LEU A 133 -20.54 -2.34 -2.34
C LEU A 133 -21.46 -1.31 -1.67
N LYS A 134 -22.48 -1.78 -0.99
CA LYS A 134 -23.39 -0.94 -0.21
C LYS A 134 -22.77 -0.62 1.15
N LYS A 135 -23.19 0.48 1.73
CA LYS A 135 -22.86 0.83 3.11
C LYS A 135 -23.17 -0.34 4.06
N GLY A 136 -22.18 -0.73 4.85
CA GLY A 136 -22.28 -1.86 5.80
C GLY A 136 -21.97 -3.23 5.19
N GLU A 137 -21.75 -3.33 3.89
CA GLU A 137 -21.20 -4.53 3.26
C GLU A 137 -19.66 -4.50 3.28
N THR A 138 -19.07 -5.66 3.18
CA THR A 138 -17.62 -5.89 3.12
C THR A 138 -17.31 -6.75 1.91
N ALA A 139 -16.34 -6.34 1.09
CA ALA A 139 -15.82 -7.14 -0.02
C ALA A 139 -14.44 -7.68 0.33
N VAL A 140 -14.21 -8.99 0.18
CA VAL A 140 -12.92 -9.67 0.32
C VAL A 140 -12.48 -10.15 -1.05
N TYR A 141 -11.37 -9.62 -1.52
CA TYR A 141 -10.71 -9.98 -2.77
C TYR A 141 -9.60 -11.00 -2.50
N ASN A 142 -9.66 -12.16 -3.18
CA ASN A 142 -8.59 -13.17 -3.14
C ASN A 142 -7.69 -13.00 -4.37
N LEU A 143 -6.44 -12.64 -4.18
CA LEU A 143 -5.45 -12.48 -5.25
C LEU A 143 -4.78 -13.81 -5.65
N GLY A 144 -5.04 -14.89 -4.91
CA GLY A 144 -4.54 -16.23 -5.21
C GLY A 144 -3.05 -16.45 -4.97
N GLN A 145 -2.33 -15.44 -4.50
CA GLN A 145 -0.91 -15.50 -4.18
C GLN A 145 -0.59 -14.60 -2.99
N ASN A 146 0.08 -15.15 -1.97
CA ASN A 146 0.66 -14.33 -0.92
C ASN A 146 1.86 -13.56 -1.48
N MET A 147 1.82 -12.23 -1.36
CA MET A 147 2.80 -11.33 -1.98
C MET A 147 3.03 -10.10 -1.12
N VAL A 148 4.11 -9.37 -1.40
CA VAL A 148 4.37 -8.05 -0.83
C VAL A 148 4.11 -6.97 -1.88
N GLY A 149 3.41 -5.91 -1.48
CA GLY A 149 3.07 -4.80 -2.35
C GLY A 149 1.84 -4.05 -1.86
N TRP A 150 1.01 -3.66 -2.80
CA TRP A 150 -0.26 -2.96 -2.54
C TRP A 150 -1.31 -3.30 -3.59
N VAL A 151 -2.51 -2.77 -3.42
CA VAL A 151 -3.51 -2.78 -4.49
C VAL A 151 -3.57 -1.41 -5.17
N ARG A 152 -3.63 -1.42 -6.51
CA ARG A 152 -4.11 -0.31 -7.33
C ARG A 152 -5.58 -0.54 -7.58
N PHE A 153 -6.39 0.46 -7.30
CA PHE A 153 -7.82 0.39 -7.56
C PHE A 153 -8.33 1.57 -8.37
N LYS A 154 -9.49 1.40 -8.98
CA LYS A 154 -10.34 2.49 -9.47
C LYS A 154 -11.70 2.38 -8.80
N VAL A 155 -12.16 3.46 -8.19
CA VAL A 155 -13.41 3.50 -7.40
C VAL A 155 -14.25 4.71 -7.77
N LYS A 156 -15.56 4.56 -7.65
CA LYS A 156 -16.55 5.61 -7.83
C LYS A 156 -17.44 5.68 -6.60
N GLY A 157 -17.72 6.89 -6.12
CA GLY A 157 -18.58 7.13 -4.97
C GLY A 157 -18.73 8.62 -4.71
N ALA A 158 -19.50 8.98 -3.70
CA ALA A 158 -19.73 10.36 -3.31
C ALA A 158 -18.47 11.00 -2.70
N SER A 159 -18.29 12.31 -2.87
CA SER A 159 -17.20 13.04 -2.21
C SER A 159 -17.32 12.93 -0.70
N GLY A 160 -16.19 12.70 -0.04
CA GLY A 160 -16.11 12.50 1.41
C GLY A 160 -16.36 11.06 1.86
N THR A 161 -16.73 10.13 0.97
CA THR A 161 -16.82 8.72 1.32
C THR A 161 -15.43 8.19 1.72
N GLU A 162 -15.32 7.63 2.91
CA GLU A 162 -14.12 6.92 3.37
C GLU A 162 -14.20 5.46 2.90
N MET A 163 -13.27 5.06 2.05
CA MET A 163 -13.03 3.67 1.70
C MET A 163 -11.82 3.18 2.50
N LYS A 164 -12.02 2.08 3.23
CA LYS A 164 -10.99 1.46 4.06
C LYS A 164 -10.65 0.09 3.48
N LEU A 165 -9.36 -0.14 3.26
CA LEU A 165 -8.82 -1.42 2.84
C LEU A 165 -7.98 -1.99 3.99
N ARG A 166 -8.14 -3.29 4.25
CA ARG A 166 -7.30 -4.05 5.17
C ARG A 166 -6.67 -5.22 4.41
N PHE A 167 -5.50 -5.61 4.85
CA PHE A 167 -4.70 -6.63 4.17
C PHE A 167 -4.41 -7.79 5.11
N GLY A 168 -4.51 -9.02 4.59
CA GLY A 168 -4.25 -10.24 5.35
C GLY A 168 -3.73 -11.35 4.45
N GLU A 169 -2.95 -12.26 5.05
CA GLU A 169 -2.32 -13.37 4.35
C GLU A 169 -3.25 -14.59 4.26
N MET A 170 -4.22 -14.68 5.17
CA MET A 170 -5.17 -15.79 5.27
C MET A 170 -6.53 -15.31 5.75
N LEU A 171 -7.52 -16.21 5.71
CA LEU A 171 -8.84 -15.99 6.26
C LEU A 171 -8.99 -16.71 7.59
N ASN A 172 -9.89 -16.22 8.45
CA ASN A 172 -10.40 -16.98 9.59
C ASN A 172 -11.07 -18.27 9.08
N ASP A 173 -10.72 -19.43 9.64
CA ASP A 173 -11.17 -20.72 9.13
C ASP A 173 -12.42 -21.27 9.83
N THR A 174 -12.54 -21.07 11.13
CA THR A 174 -13.64 -21.62 11.94
C THR A 174 -14.55 -20.55 12.55
N GLY A 175 -14.07 -19.32 12.74
CA GLY A 175 -14.72 -18.28 13.54
C GLY A 175 -14.62 -18.51 15.06
N ASP A 176 -13.83 -19.49 15.48
CA ASP A 176 -13.66 -19.85 16.90
C ASP A 176 -12.43 -19.15 17.50
N LYS A 177 -12.68 -18.15 18.35
CA LYS A 177 -11.61 -17.42 19.03
C LYS A 177 -10.73 -18.29 19.94
N SER A 178 -11.25 -19.41 20.45
CA SER A 178 -10.45 -20.33 21.25
C SER A 178 -9.38 -21.07 20.43
N ARG A 179 -9.55 -21.10 19.11
CA ARG A 179 -8.60 -21.64 18.13
C ARG A 179 -7.67 -20.58 17.51
N GLY A 180 -7.83 -19.31 17.92
CA GLY A 180 -6.98 -18.21 17.50
C GLY A 180 -7.60 -17.29 16.44
N ASP A 181 -8.83 -17.56 15.97
CA ASP A 181 -9.53 -16.68 15.03
C ASP A 181 -9.84 -15.31 15.67
N ASP A 182 -9.71 -14.23 14.92
CA ASP A 182 -10.01 -12.86 15.33
C ASP A 182 -11.32 -12.32 14.73
N GLY A 183 -11.98 -13.10 13.89
CA GLY A 183 -13.24 -12.76 13.24
C GLY A 183 -14.03 -14.01 12.79
N PRO A 184 -15.20 -13.82 12.17
CA PRO A 184 -15.99 -14.93 11.66
C PRO A 184 -15.28 -15.65 10.52
N ALA A 185 -15.55 -16.96 10.36
CA ALA A 185 -14.97 -17.75 9.28
C ALA A 185 -15.24 -17.10 7.91
N GLY A 186 -14.20 -16.96 7.11
CA GLY A 186 -14.23 -16.30 5.80
C GLY A 186 -13.89 -14.81 5.81
N SER A 187 -13.82 -14.14 6.96
CA SER A 187 -13.23 -12.80 7.08
C SER A 187 -11.71 -12.86 7.07
N ILE A 188 -11.03 -11.72 6.78
CA ILE A 188 -9.56 -11.72 6.83
C ILE A 188 -9.06 -11.95 8.27
N TYR A 189 -7.99 -12.74 8.38
CA TYR A 189 -7.30 -12.97 9.65
C TYR A 189 -6.20 -11.94 9.83
N THR A 190 -6.20 -11.25 10.97
CA THR A 190 -5.25 -10.16 11.25
C THR A 190 -4.55 -10.26 12.60
N ALA A 191 -4.86 -11.28 13.42
CA ALA A 191 -4.23 -11.46 14.74
C ALA A 191 -2.71 -11.63 14.66
N ASN A 192 -2.19 -12.21 13.57
CA ASN A 192 -0.75 -12.34 13.31
C ASN A 192 -0.02 -11.02 13.07
N LEU A 193 -0.74 -9.96 12.74
CA LEU A 193 -0.16 -8.62 12.52
C LEU A 193 0.25 -7.92 13.82
N ARG A 194 -0.12 -8.48 14.96
CA ARG A 194 0.15 -7.94 16.31
C ARG A 194 -0.34 -6.49 16.45
N SER A 195 0.54 -5.50 16.53
CA SER A 195 0.19 -4.07 16.63
C SER A 195 0.06 -3.36 15.28
N ALA A 196 0.54 -3.96 14.19
CA ALA A 196 0.44 -3.37 12.87
C ALA A 196 -1.02 -3.35 12.39
N LYS A 197 -1.47 -2.23 11.82
CA LYS A 197 -2.86 -2.06 11.36
C LYS A 197 -3.05 -2.52 9.92
N ALA A 198 -1.98 -2.52 9.12
CA ALA A 198 -1.98 -2.89 7.70
C ALA A 198 -3.22 -2.34 6.97
N THR A 199 -3.46 -1.03 7.08
CA THR A 199 -4.71 -0.38 6.65
C THR A 199 -4.44 0.76 5.70
N LEU A 200 -5.14 0.77 4.57
CA LEU A 200 -5.19 1.91 3.65
C LEU A 200 -6.55 2.58 3.77
N LYS A 201 -6.56 3.89 4.00
CA LYS A 201 -7.77 4.72 3.97
C LYS A 201 -7.69 5.70 2.82
N TYR A 202 -8.73 5.72 2.01
CA TYR A 202 -8.87 6.64 0.89
C TYR A 202 -10.18 7.42 1.02
N ILE A 203 -10.10 8.75 1.08
CA ILE A 203 -11.26 9.62 1.13
C ILE A 203 -11.51 10.14 -0.27
N LEU A 204 -12.66 9.77 -0.86
CA LEU A 204 -13.01 10.09 -2.23
C LEU A 204 -13.25 11.58 -2.44
N LYS A 205 -12.83 12.11 -3.59
CA LYS A 205 -13.20 13.48 -4.03
C LYS A 205 -14.50 13.54 -4.83
N GLY A 206 -15.07 12.39 -5.24
CA GLY A 206 -16.36 12.33 -5.92
C GLY A 206 -16.27 12.49 -7.44
N SER A 207 -15.21 11.99 -8.07
CA SER A 207 -15.07 12.02 -9.54
C SER A 207 -16.14 11.18 -10.24
N LYS A 208 -16.85 11.78 -11.20
CA LYS A 208 -17.89 11.09 -12.01
C LYS A 208 -17.31 9.93 -12.81
N GLU A 209 -16.08 10.03 -13.28
CA GLU A 209 -15.37 9.00 -14.06
C GLU A 209 -14.68 7.95 -13.19
N GLY A 210 -14.77 8.11 -11.86
CA GLY A 210 -14.05 7.32 -10.88
C GLY A 210 -12.63 7.84 -10.64
N GLU A 211 -12.01 7.37 -9.56
CA GLU A 211 -10.72 7.78 -9.03
C GLU A 211 -9.79 6.59 -8.98
N SER A 212 -8.57 6.74 -9.50
CA SER A 212 -7.54 5.70 -9.44
C SER A 212 -6.50 6.07 -8.41
N PHE A 213 -6.13 5.09 -7.58
CA PHE A 213 -5.15 5.31 -6.52
C PHE A 213 -4.35 4.04 -6.21
N HIS A 214 -3.15 4.21 -5.71
CA HIS A 214 -2.33 3.25 -4.97
C HIS A 214 -1.52 4.01 -3.92
N PRO A 215 -1.18 3.40 -2.78
CA PRO A 215 -0.35 4.08 -1.77
C PRO A 215 1.07 4.30 -2.28
N SER A 216 1.80 5.19 -1.62
CA SER A 216 3.20 5.49 -1.94
C SER A 216 4.12 5.46 -0.73
N MET A 217 3.57 5.51 0.50
CA MET A 217 4.33 5.61 1.74
C MET A 217 4.26 4.33 2.59
N THR A 218 3.78 3.23 2.02
CA THR A 218 3.62 1.94 2.71
C THR A 218 3.63 0.78 1.73
N PHE A 219 3.70 -0.43 2.25
CA PHE A 219 3.47 -1.68 1.54
C PHE A 219 2.89 -2.70 2.51
N PHE A 220 2.36 -3.81 2.00
CA PHE A 220 1.68 -4.84 2.79
C PHE A 220 2.10 -6.23 2.34
N GLY A 221 2.16 -7.19 3.28
CA GLY A 221 2.21 -8.62 2.99
C GLY A 221 0.78 -9.18 3.00
N PHE A 222 0.30 -9.75 1.88
CA PHE A 222 -1.09 -10.16 1.77
C PHE A 222 -1.37 -11.10 0.60
N GLN A 223 -2.40 -11.92 0.77
CA GLN A 223 -3.11 -12.61 -0.32
C GLN A 223 -4.52 -12.05 -0.48
N TYR A 224 -5.11 -11.53 0.60
CA TYR A 224 -6.48 -11.05 0.65
C TYR A 224 -6.51 -9.54 0.94
N CYS A 225 -7.40 -8.84 0.23
CA CYS A 225 -7.70 -7.43 0.47
C CYS A 225 -9.18 -7.31 0.83
N GLU A 226 -9.48 -6.78 2.01
CA GLU A 226 -10.82 -6.48 2.48
C GLU A 226 -11.13 -5.01 2.23
N ILE A 227 -12.31 -4.71 1.69
CA ILE A 227 -12.78 -3.33 1.46
C ILE A 227 -14.09 -3.10 2.19
N THR A 228 -14.14 -2.02 2.96
CA THR A 228 -15.38 -1.43 3.53
C THR A 228 -15.48 0.03 3.13
N ALA A 229 -16.70 0.59 3.13
CA ALA A 229 -16.90 2.00 2.84
C ALA A 229 -17.96 2.64 3.75
N SER A 230 -17.81 3.93 4.02
CA SER A 230 -18.78 4.70 4.84
C SER A 230 -20.09 4.98 4.13
N GLU A 231 -20.12 4.93 2.81
CA GLU A 231 -21.28 5.06 1.93
C GLU A 231 -21.15 4.10 0.76
N ASP A 232 -22.19 3.99 -0.08
CA ASP A 232 -22.18 3.13 -1.27
C ASP A 232 -21.06 3.52 -2.24
N ILE A 233 -20.34 2.53 -2.74
CA ILE A 233 -19.28 2.71 -3.74
C ILE A 233 -19.39 1.66 -4.86
N GLU A 234 -18.74 1.95 -5.98
CA GLU A 234 -18.51 1.00 -7.05
C GLU A 234 -16.99 0.86 -7.28
N VAL A 235 -16.44 -0.31 -7.00
CA VAL A 235 -15.04 -0.65 -7.30
C VAL A 235 -14.98 -1.08 -8.78
N LEU A 236 -14.45 -0.20 -9.62
CA LEU A 236 -14.40 -0.39 -11.08
C LEU A 236 -13.25 -1.32 -11.49
N SER A 237 -12.15 -1.30 -10.75
CA SER A 237 -11.02 -2.23 -10.94
C SER A 237 -10.21 -2.36 -9.66
N LEU A 238 -9.56 -3.51 -9.47
CA LEU A 238 -8.60 -3.76 -8.42
C LEU A 238 -7.52 -4.72 -8.96
N ILE A 239 -6.26 -4.35 -8.77
CA ILE A 239 -5.10 -5.15 -9.17
C ILE A 239 -4.12 -5.17 -8.02
N GLY A 240 -3.63 -6.35 -7.63
CA GLY A 240 -2.50 -6.49 -6.73
C GLY A 240 -1.20 -6.20 -7.46
N GLU A 241 -0.49 -5.16 -7.05
CA GLU A 241 0.83 -4.80 -7.58
C GLU A 241 1.91 -5.29 -6.64
N VAL A 242 2.76 -6.18 -7.14
CA VAL A 242 3.93 -6.67 -6.40
C VAL A 242 5.00 -5.59 -6.38
N VAL A 243 5.51 -5.29 -5.20
CA VAL A 243 6.58 -4.29 -4.97
C VAL A 243 7.79 -5.00 -4.40
N GLY A 244 8.97 -4.66 -4.85
CA GLY A 244 10.22 -5.22 -4.37
C GLY A 244 11.43 -4.62 -5.08
N SER A 245 12.62 -4.92 -4.60
CA SER A 245 13.87 -4.52 -5.24
C SER A 245 13.94 -5.06 -6.67
N ALA A 246 14.36 -4.23 -7.61
CA ALA A 246 14.44 -4.56 -9.03
C ALA A 246 15.66 -5.46 -9.33
N THR A 247 15.74 -6.61 -8.65
CA THR A 247 16.75 -7.64 -8.88
C THR A 247 16.37 -8.49 -10.09
N GLU A 248 17.38 -8.91 -10.84
CA GLU A 248 17.21 -9.90 -11.90
C GLU A 248 17.09 -11.31 -11.30
N GLU A 249 16.23 -12.12 -11.89
CA GLU A 249 16.11 -13.54 -11.54
C GLU A 249 17.08 -14.33 -12.43
N GLY A 250 18.23 -14.69 -11.86
CA GLY A 250 19.35 -15.30 -12.62
C GLY A 250 19.20 -16.80 -12.89
N ALA A 251 18.16 -17.48 -12.38
CA ALA A 251 18.00 -18.92 -12.53
C ALA A 251 16.56 -19.36 -12.65
N SER A 252 16.34 -20.48 -13.35
CA SER A 252 15.10 -21.22 -13.35
C SER A 252 15.36 -22.66 -12.93
N PHE A 253 14.39 -23.28 -12.28
CA PHE A 253 14.47 -24.65 -11.79
C PHE A 253 13.16 -25.40 -12.01
N VAL A 254 13.25 -26.52 -12.70
CA VAL A 254 12.08 -27.39 -12.99
C VAL A 254 12.48 -28.84 -12.87
N THR A 255 11.67 -29.63 -12.17
CA THR A 255 11.84 -31.07 -12.02
C THR A 255 10.57 -31.83 -12.40
N SER A 256 10.63 -33.17 -12.43
CA SER A 256 9.45 -34.04 -12.59
C SER A 256 8.56 -34.08 -11.33
N SER A 257 9.04 -33.62 -10.18
CA SER A 257 8.29 -33.58 -8.93
C SER A 257 7.50 -32.28 -8.77
N ARG A 258 6.17 -32.37 -8.75
CA ARG A 258 5.29 -31.24 -8.51
C ARG A 258 5.57 -30.56 -7.17
N SER A 259 5.82 -31.32 -6.12
CA SER A 259 6.07 -30.78 -4.77
C SER A 259 7.38 -30.00 -4.69
N ILE A 260 8.43 -30.45 -5.37
CA ILE A 260 9.71 -29.73 -5.43
C ILE A 260 9.55 -28.44 -6.23
N ASN A 261 8.84 -28.48 -7.37
CA ASN A 261 8.58 -27.27 -8.15
C ASN A 261 7.72 -26.25 -7.35
N GLN A 262 6.76 -26.73 -6.56
CA GLN A 262 5.98 -25.87 -5.67
C GLN A 262 6.85 -25.25 -4.57
N LEU A 263 7.74 -26.04 -3.96
CA LEU A 263 8.70 -25.53 -2.96
C LEU A 263 9.56 -24.43 -3.55
N TYR A 264 10.13 -24.64 -4.75
CA TYR A 264 10.92 -23.62 -5.44
C TYR A 264 10.10 -22.33 -5.67
N SER A 265 8.86 -22.46 -6.14
CA SER A 265 7.97 -21.31 -6.31
C SER A 265 7.71 -20.56 -5.00
N ASN A 266 7.48 -21.27 -3.90
CA ASN A 266 7.24 -20.66 -2.58
C ASN A 266 8.48 -19.90 -2.09
N VAL A 267 9.68 -20.47 -2.25
CA VAL A 267 10.94 -19.82 -1.89
C VAL A 267 11.14 -18.54 -2.71
N MET A 268 10.87 -18.57 -4.02
CA MET A 268 10.97 -17.40 -4.88
C MET A 268 10.00 -16.28 -4.48
N TRP A 269 8.76 -16.64 -4.10
CA TRP A 269 7.79 -15.65 -3.62
C TRP A 269 8.18 -15.09 -2.25
N GLY A 270 8.70 -15.90 -1.33
CA GLY A 270 9.25 -15.43 -0.06
C GLY A 270 10.41 -14.47 -0.26
N GLN A 271 11.37 -14.81 -1.14
CA GLN A 271 12.50 -13.94 -1.46
C GLN A 271 12.09 -12.61 -2.08
N ARG A 272 11.15 -12.62 -3.04
CA ARG A 272 10.60 -11.40 -3.66
C ARG A 272 9.96 -10.48 -2.62
N GLY A 273 9.22 -11.05 -1.66
CA GLY A 273 8.58 -10.31 -0.58
C GLY A 273 9.57 -9.76 0.46
N ASN A 274 10.71 -10.43 0.64
CA ASN A 274 11.73 -10.02 1.62
C ASN A 274 12.60 -8.86 1.11
N TYR A 275 12.83 -8.76 -0.19
CA TYR A 275 13.78 -7.77 -0.74
C TYR A 275 13.10 -6.45 -1.09
N LEU A 276 13.04 -5.54 -0.10
CA LEU A 276 12.64 -4.14 -0.26
C LEU A 276 13.78 -3.22 0.19
N SER A 277 14.71 -2.92 -0.71
CA SER A 277 15.97 -2.20 -0.47
C SER A 277 17.01 -3.07 0.26
N ILE A 278 16.67 -3.58 1.42
CA ILE A 278 17.40 -4.55 2.22
C ILE A 278 16.48 -5.73 2.54
N PRO A 279 17.00 -6.87 3.00
CA PRO A 279 16.13 -7.91 3.57
C PRO A 279 15.31 -7.35 4.73
N THR A 280 13.98 -7.45 4.65
CA THR A 280 13.05 -6.83 5.62
C THR A 280 12.57 -7.80 6.68
N ASP A 281 12.77 -9.10 6.47
CA ASP A 281 12.37 -10.16 7.38
C ASP A 281 13.45 -11.24 7.45
N CYS A 282 13.40 -12.07 8.48
CA CYS A 282 14.27 -13.24 8.69
C CYS A 282 13.42 -14.52 8.64
N PRO A 283 13.00 -14.98 7.47
CA PRO A 283 12.14 -16.14 7.31
C PRO A 283 12.83 -17.44 7.73
#